data_fbd29ad93238fd3c8c032f442687312d
#
_entry.id   fbd29ad93238fd3c8c032f442687312d
#
_cell.length_a   1.000
_cell.length_b   1.000
_cell.length_c   1.000
_cell.angle_alpha   90.00
_cell.angle_beta   90.00
_cell.angle_gamma   90.00
#
_symmetry.space_group_name_H-M   'P 1'
#
loop_
_entity.id
_entity.type
_entity.pdbx_description
1 polymer ?
#
loop_
_entity_poly.entity_id
_entity_poly.type
_entity_poly.pdbx_seq_one_letter_code
_entity_poly.pdbx_strand_id
1 'polypeptide(L)'
;KKLVDEEHFVVHDARADDQMADFGMLPSGGRLRLNAIVQEADLIVAEGFIEPHFFAGFSGGRKSILPGIASMETICYNHNAKFIHDKKARQGSLSNNPIHLDMIFAARQAGLRFILNVVLDHNKRIVGAFCGEPEAAHETGCRYCEKLTGVEAVSADIVVTSNDGYPLDQNIYQTVKGLTAGESCVRQGGVLILCAALEDGHGGEAFYRWFSERESPEEVLREIESTPPEQTTADQWQAQILARVMLKAQIIYVCEEKDRATVEAMHMKW
;
A
#
# COMPACT_ATOMS: atom_id res chain seq x y z
N LYS A 1 30.76 0.52 -9.40
CA LYS A 1 30.44 1.23 -10.68
C LYS A 1 30.43 0.30 -11.93
N LYS A 2 30.95 -0.93 -11.86
CA LYS A 2 30.96 -1.89 -13.00
C LYS A 2 29.82 -2.94 -12.95
N LEU A 3 28.94 -2.89 -11.94
CA LEU A 3 27.82 -3.85 -11.79
C LEU A 3 26.49 -3.29 -12.32
N VAL A 4 26.43 -2.02 -12.70
CA VAL A 4 25.24 -1.40 -13.27
C VAL A 4 25.45 -1.30 -14.76
N ASP A 5 24.98 -2.31 -15.48
CA ASP A 5 24.86 -2.32 -16.92
C ASP A 5 23.37 -2.25 -17.25
N GLU A 6 22.94 -1.22 -17.96
CA GLU A 6 21.52 -0.99 -18.26
C GLU A 6 20.89 -2.17 -19.03
N GLU A 7 21.69 -2.92 -19.77
CA GLU A 7 21.24 -4.14 -20.47
C GLU A 7 20.73 -5.26 -19.54
N HIS A 8 21.09 -5.19 -18.24
CA HIS A 8 20.66 -6.18 -17.22
C HIS A 8 19.47 -5.71 -16.38
N PHE A 9 18.91 -4.51 -16.66
CA PHE A 9 17.75 -4.00 -15.95
C PHE A 9 16.50 -4.10 -16.79
N VAL A 10 15.49 -4.78 -16.26
CA VAL A 10 14.16 -4.84 -16.83
C VAL A 10 13.22 -4.07 -15.91
N VAL A 11 12.62 -3.00 -16.42
CA VAL A 11 11.56 -2.28 -15.70
C VAL A 11 10.25 -3.01 -15.95
N HIS A 12 9.64 -3.50 -14.89
CA HIS A 12 8.35 -4.17 -14.97
C HIS A 12 7.22 -3.18 -15.28
N ASP A 13 6.39 -3.52 -16.28
CA ASP A 13 5.12 -2.84 -16.54
C ASP A 13 3.97 -3.81 -16.27
N ALA A 14 3.19 -3.55 -15.23
CA ALA A 14 2.04 -4.37 -14.84
C ALA A 14 0.92 -4.44 -15.89
N ARG A 15 0.94 -3.54 -16.88
CA ARG A 15 -0.05 -3.47 -17.98
C ARG A 15 0.44 -4.13 -19.28
N ALA A 16 1.72 -4.49 -19.36
CA ALA A 16 2.29 -5.19 -20.52
C ALA A 16 1.88 -6.67 -20.51
N ASP A 17 0.72 -6.97 -21.00
CA ASP A 17 0.07 -8.28 -20.93
C ASP A 17 0.85 -9.38 -21.65
N ASP A 18 1.57 -9.00 -22.71
CA ASP A 18 2.49 -9.85 -23.48
C ASP A 18 3.77 -10.24 -22.72
N GLN A 19 4.10 -9.52 -21.64
CA GLN A 19 5.24 -9.83 -20.77
C GLN A 19 4.84 -10.69 -19.56
N MET A 20 3.56 -11.09 -19.43
CA MET A 20 3.06 -11.84 -18.30
C MET A 20 2.93 -13.33 -18.60
N ALA A 21 3.36 -14.17 -17.67
CA ALA A 21 3.11 -15.60 -17.66
C ALA A 21 2.06 -15.98 -16.59
N ASP A 22 1.36 -17.08 -16.84
CA ASP A 22 0.37 -17.64 -15.91
C ASP A 22 1.05 -18.58 -14.89
N PHE A 23 0.81 -18.31 -13.61
CA PHE A 23 1.30 -19.10 -12.48
C PHE A 23 0.15 -19.81 -11.72
N GLY A 24 -1.05 -19.90 -12.34
CA GLY A 24 -2.21 -20.56 -11.79
C GLY A 24 -3.13 -19.60 -11.02
N MET A 25 -3.77 -20.12 -9.97
CA MET A 25 -4.77 -19.40 -9.19
C MET A 25 -4.25 -19.09 -7.80
N LEU A 26 -4.51 -17.90 -7.31
CA LEU A 26 -4.35 -17.53 -5.90
C LEU A 26 -5.32 -18.38 -5.04
N PRO A 27 -4.99 -18.66 -3.78
CA PRO A 27 -5.91 -19.38 -2.87
C PRO A 27 -7.27 -18.69 -2.71
N SER A 28 -7.31 -17.39 -2.89
CA SER A 28 -8.52 -16.57 -2.85
C SER A 28 -9.39 -16.65 -4.11
N GLY A 29 -8.89 -17.22 -5.22
CA GLY A 29 -9.60 -17.44 -6.47
C GLY A 29 -9.18 -16.55 -7.64
N GLY A 30 -8.32 -15.56 -7.45
CA GLY A 30 -7.81 -14.71 -8.53
C GLY A 30 -6.71 -15.39 -9.36
N ARG A 31 -6.57 -14.99 -10.62
CA ARG A 31 -5.44 -15.45 -11.46
C ARG A 31 -4.13 -14.87 -10.95
N LEU A 32 -3.11 -15.71 -10.90
CA LEU A 32 -1.75 -15.27 -10.61
C LEU A 32 -0.97 -15.16 -11.92
N ARG A 33 -0.73 -13.94 -12.37
CA ARG A 33 0.10 -13.64 -13.54
C ARG A 33 1.27 -12.76 -13.10
N LEU A 34 2.48 -13.23 -13.38
CA LEU A 34 3.72 -12.54 -13.04
C LEU A 34 4.53 -12.29 -14.30
N ASN A 35 5.51 -11.39 -14.23
CA ASN A 35 6.43 -11.15 -15.33
C ASN A 35 7.09 -12.47 -15.77
N ALA A 36 7.07 -12.76 -17.08
CA ALA A 36 7.52 -14.02 -17.65
C ALA A 36 9.02 -14.32 -17.38
N ILE A 37 9.82 -13.29 -17.13
CA ILE A 37 11.26 -13.45 -16.80
C ILE A 37 11.48 -14.34 -15.58
N VAL A 38 10.49 -14.45 -14.70
CA VAL A 38 10.52 -15.35 -13.53
C VAL A 38 10.70 -16.81 -13.94
N GLN A 39 10.15 -17.22 -15.10
CA GLN A 39 10.24 -18.60 -15.60
C GLN A 39 11.63 -18.93 -16.15
N GLU A 40 12.40 -17.93 -16.52
CA GLU A 40 13.74 -18.08 -17.10
C GLU A 40 14.85 -18.03 -16.04
N ALA A 41 14.51 -17.60 -14.82
CA ALA A 41 15.49 -17.39 -13.76
C ALA A 41 15.81 -18.70 -13.01
N ASP A 42 17.09 -19.06 -12.92
CA ASP A 42 17.58 -20.18 -12.10
C ASP A 42 17.45 -19.92 -10.60
N LEU A 43 17.53 -18.66 -10.19
CA LEU A 43 17.45 -18.22 -8.81
C LEU A 43 16.75 -16.85 -8.71
N ILE A 44 15.74 -16.76 -7.86
CA ILE A 44 15.05 -15.51 -7.57
C ILE A 44 15.40 -15.06 -6.17
N VAL A 45 15.95 -13.86 -6.10
CA VAL A 45 16.30 -13.13 -4.87
C VAL A 45 15.58 -11.79 -4.88
N ALA A 46 15.06 -11.36 -3.74
CA ALA A 46 14.46 -10.05 -3.62
C ALA A 46 15.19 -9.19 -2.60
N GLU A 47 15.35 -7.91 -2.91
CA GLU A 47 15.87 -6.92 -1.98
C GLU A 47 14.82 -5.84 -1.70
N GLY A 48 14.97 -5.14 -0.59
CA GLY A 48 14.05 -4.07 -0.21
C GLY A 48 14.15 -3.69 1.26
N PHE A 49 13.17 -2.95 1.72
CA PHE A 49 13.10 -2.56 3.13
C PHE A 49 11.76 -2.94 3.76
N ILE A 50 11.78 -3.12 5.07
CA ILE A 50 10.63 -3.47 5.89
C ILE A 50 10.19 -2.21 6.66
N GLU A 51 8.94 -1.81 6.43
CA GLU A 51 8.24 -0.76 7.15
C GLU A 51 6.77 -1.14 7.35
N PRO A 52 6.06 -0.57 8.32
CA PRO A 52 4.63 -0.79 8.47
C PRO A 52 3.86 -0.35 7.23
N HIS A 53 2.91 -1.18 6.78
CA HIS A 53 2.11 -0.91 5.59
C HIS A 53 0.62 -0.95 5.91
N PHE A 54 -0.10 0.08 5.54
CA PHE A 54 -1.46 0.40 6.00
C PHE A 54 -2.55 -0.64 5.71
N PHE A 55 -2.34 -1.60 4.78
CA PHE A 55 -3.24 -2.75 4.59
C PHE A 55 -2.50 -4.10 4.43
N ALA A 56 -1.27 -4.12 3.94
CA ALA A 56 -0.52 -5.37 3.76
C ALA A 56 0.26 -5.81 5.02
N GLY A 57 0.11 -5.11 6.13
CA GLY A 57 0.83 -5.29 7.38
C GLY A 57 2.21 -4.63 7.35
N PHE A 58 3.11 -5.16 6.53
CA PHE A 58 4.46 -4.64 6.32
C PHE A 58 4.85 -4.69 4.84
N SER A 59 5.79 -3.83 4.43
CA SER A 59 6.48 -3.89 3.15
C SER A 59 7.56 -4.99 3.14
N GLY A 60 8.32 -5.11 2.05
CA GLY A 60 9.41 -6.07 1.88
C GLY A 60 8.95 -7.51 1.61
N GLY A 61 9.93 -8.41 1.49
CA GLY A 61 9.74 -9.85 1.28
C GLY A 61 8.86 -10.16 0.07
N ARG A 62 7.77 -10.88 0.31
CA ARG A 62 6.76 -11.30 -0.68
C ARG A 62 6.20 -10.15 -1.55
N LYS A 63 6.25 -8.90 -1.07
CA LYS A 63 5.75 -7.75 -1.86
C LYS A 63 6.59 -7.46 -3.09
N SER A 64 7.82 -7.88 -3.15
CA SER A 64 8.64 -7.79 -4.37
C SER A 64 8.08 -8.65 -5.51
N ILE A 65 7.29 -9.68 -5.19
CA ILE A 65 6.60 -10.52 -6.17
C ILE A 65 5.18 -10.00 -6.44
N LEU A 66 4.35 -9.90 -5.42
CA LEU A 66 2.99 -9.34 -5.50
C LEU A 66 2.89 -8.15 -4.53
N PRO A 67 2.74 -6.93 -5.02
CA PRO A 67 2.46 -6.51 -6.41
C PRO A 67 3.69 -6.33 -7.31
N GLY A 68 4.93 -6.42 -6.82
CA GLY A 68 6.15 -5.90 -7.43
C GLY A 68 6.40 -6.28 -8.90
N ILE A 69 6.07 -7.51 -9.30
CA ILE A 69 6.22 -8.02 -10.68
C ILE A 69 4.96 -8.72 -11.19
N ALA A 70 3.81 -8.42 -10.56
CA ALA A 70 2.53 -9.01 -10.95
C ALA A 70 1.81 -8.17 -12.00
N SER A 71 0.91 -8.82 -12.76
CA SER A 71 0.01 -8.12 -13.69
C SER A 71 -0.97 -7.22 -12.93
N MET A 72 -1.47 -6.18 -13.62
CA MET A 72 -2.50 -5.30 -13.06
C MET A 72 -3.77 -6.08 -12.66
N GLU A 73 -4.16 -7.10 -13.43
CA GLU A 73 -5.25 -8.01 -13.08
C GLU A 73 -5.04 -8.66 -11.71
N THR A 74 -3.86 -9.25 -11.49
CA THR A 74 -3.51 -9.89 -10.21
C THR A 74 -3.46 -8.90 -9.06
N ILE A 75 -2.90 -7.70 -9.30
CA ILE A 75 -2.82 -6.61 -8.31
C ILE A 75 -4.23 -6.18 -7.89
N CYS A 76 -5.09 -5.87 -8.86
CA CYS A 76 -6.45 -5.43 -8.59
C CYS A 76 -7.23 -6.49 -7.83
N TYR A 77 -7.12 -7.77 -8.22
CA TYR A 77 -7.79 -8.85 -7.51
C TYR A 77 -7.32 -8.97 -6.05
N ASN A 78 -6.01 -8.91 -5.79
CA ASN A 78 -5.45 -8.96 -4.43
C ASN A 78 -5.83 -7.73 -3.58
N HIS A 79 -6.10 -6.59 -4.22
CA HIS A 79 -6.48 -5.33 -3.57
C HIS A 79 -8.00 -5.05 -3.66
N ASN A 80 -8.83 -6.10 -3.81
CA ASN A 80 -10.28 -5.95 -3.93
C ASN A 80 -10.93 -5.39 -2.66
N ALA A 81 -12.14 -4.87 -2.81
CA ALA A 81 -12.87 -4.20 -1.75
C ALA A 81 -13.07 -5.07 -0.51
N LYS A 82 -13.38 -6.35 -0.67
CA LYS A 82 -13.58 -7.30 0.44
C LYS A 82 -12.30 -7.47 1.27
N PHE A 83 -11.13 -7.56 0.60
CA PHE A 83 -9.85 -7.73 1.30
C PHE A 83 -9.42 -6.44 2.01
N ILE A 84 -9.58 -5.29 1.37
CA ILE A 84 -9.28 -3.98 1.98
C ILE A 84 -10.20 -3.71 3.18
N HIS A 85 -11.46 -4.16 3.13
CA HIS A 85 -12.41 -4.03 4.24
C HIS A 85 -12.04 -4.93 5.43
N ASP A 86 -11.33 -6.04 5.22
CA ASP A 86 -11.01 -7.01 6.27
C ASP A 86 -10.30 -6.35 7.45
N LYS A 87 -10.73 -6.69 8.66
CA LYS A 87 -10.16 -6.16 9.92
C LYS A 87 -8.69 -6.54 10.12
N LYS A 88 -8.21 -7.56 9.42
CA LYS A 88 -6.81 -8.01 9.42
C LYS A 88 -5.96 -7.31 8.35
N ALA A 89 -6.57 -6.70 7.34
CA ALA A 89 -5.87 -5.88 6.36
C ALA A 89 -5.56 -4.50 6.95
N ARG A 90 -4.64 -4.46 7.91
CA ARG A 90 -4.26 -3.26 8.68
C ARG A 90 -2.74 -3.19 8.87
N GLN A 91 -2.28 -2.02 9.23
CA GLN A 91 -0.88 -1.77 9.55
C GLN A 91 -0.39 -2.72 10.66
N GLY A 92 0.79 -3.30 10.45
CA GLY A 92 1.41 -4.23 11.40
C GLY A 92 0.79 -5.63 11.44
N SER A 93 -0.30 -5.89 10.72
CA SER A 93 -1.02 -7.18 10.78
C SER A 93 -0.63 -8.11 9.64
N LEU A 94 0.05 -9.21 9.94
CA LEU A 94 0.36 -10.30 9.00
C LEU A 94 -0.59 -11.49 9.18
N SER A 95 -0.86 -11.87 10.43
CA SER A 95 -1.64 -13.06 10.77
C SER A 95 -3.08 -12.95 10.25
N ASN A 96 -3.48 -13.92 9.40
CA ASN A 96 -4.80 -13.98 8.77
C ASN A 96 -5.16 -12.75 7.92
N ASN A 97 -4.20 -11.95 7.51
CA ASN A 97 -4.40 -10.86 6.56
C ASN A 97 -4.56 -11.47 5.14
N PRO A 98 -5.74 -11.39 4.50
CA PRO A 98 -5.98 -12.06 3.23
C PRO A 98 -5.06 -11.58 2.12
N ILE A 99 -4.71 -10.30 2.11
CA ILE A 99 -3.78 -9.69 1.15
C ILE A 99 -2.39 -10.31 1.32
N HIS A 100 -1.91 -10.41 2.56
CA HIS A 100 -0.61 -11.02 2.87
C HIS A 100 -0.55 -12.49 2.49
N LEU A 101 -1.62 -13.26 2.74
CA LEU A 101 -1.66 -14.69 2.43
C LEU A 101 -1.53 -14.95 0.92
N ASP A 102 -2.22 -14.21 0.08
CA ASP A 102 -2.07 -14.29 -1.37
C ASP A 102 -0.66 -13.89 -1.82
N MET A 103 -0.08 -12.85 -1.22
CA MET A 103 1.29 -12.41 -1.51
C MET A 103 2.33 -13.48 -1.16
N ILE A 104 2.18 -14.18 -0.04
CA ILE A 104 3.03 -15.33 0.34
C ILE A 104 2.90 -16.45 -0.69
N PHE A 105 1.68 -16.80 -1.06
CA PHE A 105 1.46 -17.82 -2.08
C PHE A 105 2.11 -17.45 -3.41
N ALA A 106 1.93 -16.21 -3.87
CA ALA A 106 2.55 -15.71 -5.10
C ALA A 106 4.09 -15.80 -5.05
N ALA A 107 4.69 -15.44 -3.92
CA ALA A 107 6.14 -15.53 -3.72
C ALA A 107 6.66 -16.98 -3.80
N ARG A 108 5.91 -17.93 -3.22
CA ARG A 108 6.21 -19.36 -3.31
C ARG A 108 6.08 -19.89 -4.74
N GLN A 109 5.01 -19.50 -5.46
CA GLN A 109 4.80 -19.91 -6.86
C GLN A 109 5.87 -19.33 -7.80
N ALA A 110 6.31 -18.10 -7.56
CA ALA A 110 7.43 -17.50 -8.28
C ALA A 110 8.78 -18.21 -8.01
N GLY A 111 8.86 -18.99 -6.94
CA GLY A 111 10.14 -19.61 -6.54
C GLY A 111 11.09 -18.64 -5.87
N LEU A 112 10.60 -17.62 -5.18
CA LEU A 112 11.44 -16.71 -4.37
C LEU A 112 12.23 -17.55 -3.33
N ARG A 113 13.56 -17.53 -3.39
CA ARG A 113 14.43 -18.38 -2.57
C ARG A 113 15.14 -17.65 -1.45
N PHE A 114 15.38 -16.37 -1.63
CA PHE A 114 16.16 -15.60 -0.69
C PHE A 114 15.71 -14.15 -0.70
N ILE A 115 15.72 -13.51 0.46
CA ILE A 115 15.54 -12.06 0.56
C ILE A 115 16.72 -11.42 1.28
N LEU A 116 16.99 -10.17 0.91
CA LEU A 116 17.82 -9.24 1.66
C LEU A 116 16.99 -8.00 1.95
N ASN A 117 16.45 -7.90 3.15
CA ASN A 117 15.64 -6.74 3.55
C ASN A 117 16.28 -6.00 4.70
N VAL A 118 16.14 -4.69 4.69
CA VAL A 118 16.65 -3.80 5.73
C VAL A 118 15.53 -3.03 6.43
N VAL A 119 15.78 -2.59 7.65
CA VAL A 119 14.96 -1.61 8.37
C VAL A 119 15.76 -0.31 8.42
N LEU A 120 15.12 0.80 8.11
CA LEU A 120 15.74 2.12 8.06
C LEU A 120 15.27 2.99 9.23
N ASP A 121 16.14 3.87 9.72
CA ASP A 121 15.77 4.95 10.63
C ASP A 121 15.22 6.16 9.88
N HIS A 122 14.79 7.21 10.59
CA HIS A 122 14.30 8.47 10.02
C HIS A 122 15.34 9.22 9.15
N ASN A 123 16.63 8.91 9.33
CA ASN A 123 17.71 9.45 8.49
C ASN A 123 18.05 8.55 7.29
N LYS A 124 17.23 7.54 7.00
CA LYS A 124 17.43 6.53 5.95
C LYS A 124 18.69 5.67 6.14
N ARG A 125 19.20 5.55 7.38
CA ARG A 125 20.33 4.68 7.70
C ARG A 125 19.82 3.28 8.05
N ILE A 126 20.56 2.26 7.62
CA ILE A 126 20.23 0.87 7.94
C ILE A 126 20.46 0.64 9.43
N VAL A 127 19.40 0.25 10.15
CA VAL A 127 19.43 -0.09 11.58
C VAL A 127 19.20 -1.58 11.83
N GLY A 128 18.81 -2.34 10.82
CA GLY A 128 18.69 -3.80 10.85
C GLY A 128 18.75 -4.38 9.45
N ALA A 129 19.34 -5.56 9.29
CA ALA A 129 19.36 -6.31 8.03
C ALA A 129 18.91 -7.75 8.31
N PHE A 130 17.99 -8.24 7.45
CA PHE A 130 17.35 -9.54 7.57
C PHE A 130 17.43 -10.25 6.23
N CYS A 131 18.15 -11.35 6.20
CA CYS A 131 18.38 -12.10 4.96
C CYS A 131 18.28 -13.61 5.20
N GLY A 132 17.86 -14.32 4.18
CA GLY A 132 17.68 -15.77 4.24
C GLY A 132 16.41 -16.25 3.56
N GLU A 133 15.84 -17.33 4.09
CA GLU A 133 14.55 -17.85 3.63
C GLU A 133 13.47 -16.77 3.72
N PRO A 134 12.67 -16.57 2.64
CA PRO A 134 11.85 -15.36 2.49
C PRO A 134 10.86 -15.10 3.63
N GLU A 135 10.18 -16.12 4.12
CA GLU A 135 9.17 -15.92 5.16
C GLU A 135 9.81 -15.70 6.53
N ALA A 136 10.75 -16.57 6.92
CA ALA A 136 11.40 -16.49 8.23
C ALA A 136 12.21 -15.19 8.40
N ALA A 137 12.95 -14.80 7.36
CA ALA A 137 13.73 -13.55 7.38
C ALA A 137 12.79 -12.33 7.43
N HIS A 138 11.73 -12.31 6.60
CA HIS A 138 10.74 -11.23 6.59
C HIS A 138 10.02 -11.09 7.93
N GLU A 139 9.49 -12.18 8.49
CA GLU A 139 8.80 -12.15 9.78
C GLU A 139 9.72 -11.68 10.92
N THR A 140 10.99 -12.09 10.88
CA THR A 140 11.98 -11.63 11.88
C THR A 140 12.22 -10.13 11.75
N GLY A 141 12.33 -9.62 10.52
CA GLY A 141 12.44 -8.20 10.25
C GLY A 141 11.19 -7.41 10.64
N CYS A 142 10.00 -7.96 10.41
CA CYS A 142 8.74 -7.34 10.83
C CYS A 142 8.64 -7.21 12.35
N ARG A 143 8.98 -8.27 13.10
CA ARG A 143 9.03 -8.20 14.58
C ARG A 143 10.05 -7.18 15.10
N TYR A 144 11.18 -7.05 14.41
CA TYR A 144 12.17 -6.02 14.75
C TYR A 144 11.63 -4.61 14.45
N CYS A 145 11.06 -4.42 13.26
CA CYS A 145 10.43 -3.15 12.84
C CYS A 145 9.32 -2.74 13.81
N GLU A 146 8.44 -3.66 14.19
CA GLU A 146 7.36 -3.42 15.15
C GLU A 146 7.89 -2.93 16.50
N LYS A 147 8.95 -3.54 17.03
CA LYS A 147 9.58 -3.10 18.28
C LYS A 147 10.22 -1.71 18.19
N LEU A 148 10.71 -1.37 17.00
CA LEU A 148 11.38 -0.07 16.77
C LEU A 148 10.37 1.06 16.56
N THR A 149 9.27 0.79 15.85
CA THR A 149 8.30 1.81 15.40
C THR A 149 6.99 1.78 16.18
N GLY A 150 6.71 0.70 16.90
CA GLY A 150 5.48 0.54 17.66
C GLY A 150 5.43 1.49 18.85
N VAL A 151 4.31 2.20 18.96
CA VAL A 151 4.00 3.08 20.08
C VAL A 151 2.65 2.70 20.68
N GLU A 152 2.45 3.03 21.94
CA GLU A 152 1.14 2.85 22.57
C GLU A 152 0.11 3.80 21.93
N ALA A 153 -1.02 3.23 21.51
CA ALA A 153 -2.07 4.02 20.87
C ALA A 153 -2.78 4.91 21.92
N VAL A 154 -2.82 6.21 21.64
CA VAL A 154 -3.53 7.20 22.47
C VAL A 154 -4.80 7.62 21.75
N SER A 155 -5.97 7.45 22.38
CA SER A 155 -7.24 7.89 21.82
C SER A 155 -7.47 9.37 22.08
N ALA A 156 -7.69 10.16 21.02
CA ALA A 156 -7.88 11.61 21.08
C ALA A 156 -9.05 12.09 20.22
N ASP A 157 -9.63 13.23 20.59
CA ASP A 157 -10.69 13.89 19.80
C ASP A 157 -10.12 14.63 18.58
N ILE A 158 -8.87 15.11 18.71
CA ILE A 158 -8.14 15.79 17.64
C ILE A 158 -6.77 15.13 17.51
N VAL A 159 -6.42 14.72 16.29
CA VAL A 159 -5.10 14.15 15.94
C VAL A 159 -4.48 14.98 14.85
N VAL A 160 -3.25 15.42 15.06
CA VAL A 160 -2.45 16.10 14.06
C VAL A 160 -1.42 15.11 13.51
N THR A 161 -1.33 15.00 12.19
CA THR A 161 -0.42 14.08 11.51
C THR A 161 0.23 14.73 10.29
N SER A 162 1.24 14.11 9.76
CA SER A 162 1.88 14.46 8.49
C SER A 162 2.32 13.18 7.77
N ASN A 163 2.88 13.34 6.58
CA ASN A 163 3.41 12.21 5.81
C ASN A 163 4.94 12.27 5.66
N ASP A 164 5.65 12.83 6.66
CA ASP A 164 7.11 12.92 6.76
C ASP A 164 7.80 13.77 5.66
N GLY A 165 7.06 14.69 5.03
CA GLY A 165 7.61 15.61 4.01
C GLY A 165 7.85 14.95 2.65
N TYR A 166 8.53 15.72 1.77
CA TYR A 166 8.82 15.28 0.40
C TYR A 166 9.75 14.05 0.36
N PRO A 167 9.47 13.06 -0.52
CA PRO A 167 8.39 13.00 -1.53
C PRO A 167 7.08 12.37 -1.02
N LEU A 168 6.98 12.05 0.26
CA LEU A 168 5.85 11.27 0.79
C LEU A 168 4.58 12.10 0.99
N ASP A 169 4.67 13.42 1.05
CA ASP A 169 3.55 14.36 1.19
C ASP A 169 3.24 15.13 -0.09
N GLN A 170 3.82 14.72 -1.23
CA GLN A 170 3.70 15.45 -2.50
C GLN A 170 2.28 15.46 -3.07
N ASN A 171 1.39 14.54 -2.67
CA ASN A 171 0.02 14.47 -3.17
C ASN A 171 -0.94 13.80 -2.18
N ILE A 172 -2.25 14.01 -2.39
CA ILE A 172 -3.30 13.44 -1.52
C ILE A 172 -3.27 11.92 -1.51
N TYR A 173 -2.98 11.27 -2.64
CA TYR A 173 -2.87 9.81 -2.74
C TYR A 173 -1.86 9.24 -1.74
N GLN A 174 -0.67 9.83 -1.66
CA GLN A 174 0.36 9.38 -0.73
C GLN A 174 0.01 9.68 0.73
N THR A 175 -0.61 10.83 1.00
CA THR A 175 -0.95 11.26 2.36
C THR A 175 -2.03 10.42 3.03
N VAL A 176 -2.77 9.59 2.29
CA VAL A 176 -3.68 8.59 2.89
C VAL A 176 -2.94 7.68 3.88
N LYS A 177 -1.65 7.44 3.70
CA LYS A 177 -0.81 6.65 4.64
C LYS A 177 -0.73 7.35 6.00
N GLY A 178 -0.46 8.64 6.03
CA GLY A 178 -0.45 9.45 7.27
C GLY A 178 -1.83 9.54 7.92
N LEU A 179 -2.89 9.64 7.10
CA LEU A 179 -4.27 9.61 7.61
C LEU A 179 -4.62 8.27 8.26
N THR A 180 -4.16 7.13 7.71
CA THR A 180 -4.41 5.81 8.32
C THR A 180 -3.67 5.64 9.65
N ALA A 181 -2.49 6.24 9.81
CA ALA A 181 -1.80 6.28 11.09
C ALA A 181 -2.62 7.07 12.13
N GLY A 182 -3.09 8.27 11.75
CA GLY A 182 -3.97 9.09 12.58
C GLY A 182 -5.31 8.43 12.89
N GLU A 183 -5.87 7.66 11.94
CA GLU A 183 -7.10 6.87 12.12
C GLU A 183 -7.01 5.96 13.34
N SER A 184 -5.84 5.40 13.63
CA SER A 184 -5.64 4.51 14.77
C SER A 184 -5.80 5.22 16.13
N CYS A 185 -5.63 6.53 16.17
CA CYS A 185 -5.64 7.36 17.38
C CYS A 185 -6.89 8.22 17.53
N VAL A 186 -7.52 8.61 16.42
CA VAL A 186 -8.70 9.49 16.48
C VAL A 186 -9.95 8.72 16.93
N ARG A 187 -10.76 9.34 17.78
CA ARG A 187 -12.08 8.82 18.16
C ARG A 187 -13.08 8.91 17.01
N GLN A 188 -14.11 8.09 17.06
CA GLN A 188 -15.24 8.21 16.14
C GLN A 188 -15.87 9.61 16.25
N GLY A 189 -16.01 10.29 15.12
CA GLY A 189 -16.52 11.67 15.04
C GLY A 189 -15.50 12.75 15.43
N GLY A 190 -14.23 12.37 15.63
CA GLY A 190 -13.15 13.31 15.91
C GLY A 190 -12.62 14.02 14.67
N VAL A 191 -11.48 14.68 14.80
CA VAL A 191 -10.84 15.48 13.74
C VAL A 191 -9.42 14.99 13.47
N LEU A 192 -9.10 14.77 12.20
CA LEU A 192 -7.74 14.55 11.71
C LEU A 192 -7.26 15.81 10.99
N ILE A 193 -6.16 16.40 11.47
CA ILE A 193 -5.51 17.53 10.82
C ILE A 193 -4.24 16.98 10.17
N LEU A 194 -4.17 17.05 8.84
CA LEU A 194 -3.01 16.61 8.07
C LEU A 194 -2.27 17.80 7.46
N CYS A 195 -0.98 17.90 7.75
CA CYS A 195 -0.08 18.88 7.12
C CYS A 195 0.66 18.23 5.96
N ALA A 196 0.56 18.78 4.75
CA ALA A 196 1.21 18.27 3.54
C ALA A 196 1.47 19.39 2.52
N ALA A 197 2.52 19.24 1.72
CA ALA A 197 2.88 20.22 0.68
C ALA A 197 2.00 20.12 -0.57
N LEU A 198 1.56 18.92 -0.96
CA LEU A 198 0.69 18.63 -2.12
C LEU A 198 1.21 19.21 -3.46
N GLU A 199 2.53 19.21 -3.69
CA GLU A 199 3.14 19.75 -4.91
C GLU A 199 2.62 19.10 -6.21
N ASP A 200 2.21 17.83 -6.14
CA ASP A 200 1.63 17.02 -7.22
C ASP A 200 0.09 16.83 -7.03
N GLY A 201 -0.58 17.77 -6.34
CA GLY A 201 -2.02 17.83 -6.18
C GLY A 201 -2.66 16.55 -5.63
N HIS A 202 -3.60 15.95 -6.37
CA HIS A 202 -4.32 14.74 -5.95
C HIS A 202 -3.52 13.42 -6.15
N GLY A 203 -2.49 13.42 -7.02
CA GLY A 203 -1.60 12.27 -7.27
C GLY A 203 -2.16 11.14 -8.15
N GLY A 204 -3.37 11.30 -8.72
CA GLY A 204 -3.96 10.32 -9.63
C GLY A 204 -5.39 10.65 -10.02
N GLU A 205 -5.66 10.77 -11.33
CA GLU A 205 -6.98 11.15 -11.86
C GLU A 205 -8.07 10.14 -11.48
N ALA A 206 -7.77 8.84 -11.57
CA ALA A 206 -8.73 7.79 -11.22
C ALA A 206 -9.12 7.83 -9.74
N PHE A 207 -8.15 8.08 -8.87
CA PHE A 207 -8.36 8.25 -7.43
C PHE A 207 -9.19 9.51 -7.12
N TYR A 208 -8.88 10.65 -7.78
CA TYR A 208 -9.60 11.90 -7.60
C TYR A 208 -11.08 11.79 -8.00
N ARG A 209 -11.36 11.13 -9.14
CA ARG A 209 -12.74 10.95 -9.65
C ARG A 209 -13.62 10.13 -8.71
N TRP A 210 -13.07 9.24 -7.90
CA TRP A 210 -13.86 8.52 -6.91
C TRP A 210 -14.60 9.47 -5.94
N PHE A 211 -14.02 10.65 -5.67
CA PHE A 211 -14.62 11.64 -4.77
C PHE A 211 -15.30 12.78 -5.51
N SER A 212 -14.66 13.34 -6.53
CA SER A 212 -15.19 14.54 -7.23
C SER A 212 -16.45 14.27 -8.05
N GLU A 213 -16.72 13.03 -8.43
CA GLU A 213 -17.91 12.62 -9.21
C GLU A 213 -19.02 12.02 -8.33
N ARG A 214 -18.87 11.97 -7.03
CA ARG A 214 -19.86 11.44 -6.07
C ARG A 214 -20.18 12.46 -4.99
N GLU A 215 -21.38 12.32 -4.42
CA GLU A 215 -21.90 13.32 -3.49
C GLU A 215 -21.34 13.17 -2.06
N SER A 216 -20.81 11.98 -1.70
CA SER A 216 -20.30 11.73 -0.35
C SER A 216 -19.34 10.55 -0.26
N PRO A 217 -18.51 10.49 0.81
CA PRO A 217 -17.68 9.34 1.10
C PRO A 217 -18.47 8.03 1.31
N GLU A 218 -19.69 8.11 1.81
CA GLU A 218 -20.60 6.97 1.97
C GLU A 218 -20.99 6.36 0.63
N GLU A 219 -21.21 7.21 -0.38
CA GLU A 219 -21.52 6.78 -1.74
C GLU A 219 -20.29 6.10 -2.37
N VAL A 220 -19.12 6.71 -2.23
CA VAL A 220 -17.84 6.11 -2.69
C VAL A 220 -17.67 4.71 -2.10
N LEU A 221 -17.84 4.58 -0.78
CA LEU A 221 -17.61 3.30 -0.10
C LEU A 221 -18.63 2.24 -0.52
N ARG A 222 -19.92 2.60 -0.61
CA ARG A 222 -21.00 1.71 -1.03
C ARG A 222 -20.78 1.17 -2.44
N GLU A 223 -20.37 2.01 -3.38
CA GLU A 223 -20.11 1.61 -4.76
C GLU A 223 -18.90 0.69 -4.84
N ILE A 224 -17.81 1.04 -4.17
CA ILE A 224 -16.61 0.22 -4.11
C ILE A 224 -16.90 -1.16 -3.48
N GLU A 225 -17.62 -1.21 -2.36
CA GLU A 225 -17.96 -2.46 -1.67
C GLU A 225 -18.93 -3.35 -2.47
N SER A 226 -19.68 -2.78 -3.41
CA SER A 226 -20.54 -3.53 -4.33
C SER A 226 -19.78 -4.09 -5.54
N THR A 227 -18.53 -3.67 -5.76
CA THR A 227 -17.71 -4.10 -6.91
C THR A 227 -17.20 -5.54 -6.68
N PRO A 228 -17.49 -6.48 -7.60
CA PRO A 228 -16.92 -7.82 -7.53
C PRO A 228 -15.38 -7.80 -7.60
N PRO A 229 -14.69 -8.74 -6.94
CA PRO A 229 -13.21 -8.76 -6.93
C PRO A 229 -12.56 -8.70 -8.31
N GLU A 230 -13.15 -9.36 -9.30
CA GLU A 230 -12.67 -9.45 -10.68
C GLU A 230 -12.84 -8.12 -11.45
N GLN A 231 -13.65 -7.20 -10.93
CA GLN A 231 -13.93 -5.88 -11.52
C GLN A 231 -13.23 -4.75 -10.78
N THR A 232 -12.37 -5.08 -9.80
CA THR A 232 -11.57 -4.07 -9.08
C THR A 232 -10.71 -3.28 -10.05
N THR A 233 -10.79 -1.96 -9.99
CA THR A 233 -9.98 -1.06 -10.81
C THR A 233 -8.75 -0.55 -10.05
N ALA A 234 -7.75 -0.08 -10.80
CA ALA A 234 -6.57 0.52 -10.21
C ALA A 234 -6.95 1.71 -9.29
N ASP A 235 -6.24 1.84 -8.18
CA ASP A 235 -6.39 2.88 -7.16
C ASP A 235 -7.71 2.87 -6.37
N GLN A 236 -8.65 1.96 -6.70
CA GLN A 236 -9.91 1.79 -5.97
C GLN A 236 -9.68 1.53 -4.47
N TRP A 237 -8.67 0.72 -4.12
CA TRP A 237 -8.31 0.46 -2.71
C TRP A 237 -7.91 1.71 -1.94
N GLN A 238 -7.25 2.66 -2.61
CA GLN A 238 -6.85 3.92 -2.00
C GLN A 238 -8.06 4.80 -1.69
N ALA A 239 -9.01 4.86 -2.63
CA ALA A 239 -10.27 5.57 -2.43
C ALA A 239 -11.11 4.93 -1.31
N GLN A 240 -11.19 3.60 -1.26
CA GLN A 240 -11.88 2.88 -0.18
C GLN A 240 -11.30 3.20 1.19
N ILE A 241 -9.97 3.24 1.30
CA ILE A 241 -9.31 3.53 2.57
C ILE A 241 -9.55 4.98 2.98
N LEU A 242 -9.44 5.94 2.05
CA LEU A 242 -9.70 7.35 2.35
C LEU A 242 -11.17 7.55 2.77
N ALA A 243 -12.14 6.98 2.04
CA ALA A 243 -13.54 7.06 2.38
C ALA A 243 -13.82 6.48 3.78
N ARG A 244 -13.22 5.34 4.13
CA ARG A 244 -13.30 4.76 5.48
C ARG A 244 -12.80 5.71 6.56
N VAL A 245 -11.67 6.37 6.34
CA VAL A 245 -11.12 7.35 7.29
C VAL A 245 -12.05 8.54 7.45
N MET A 246 -12.62 9.05 6.34
CA MET A 246 -13.58 10.16 6.35
C MET A 246 -14.86 9.84 7.12
N LEU A 247 -15.32 8.58 7.07
CA LEU A 247 -16.47 8.13 7.86
C LEU A 247 -16.18 8.01 9.36
N LYS A 248 -14.90 7.91 9.72
CA LYS A 248 -14.48 7.88 11.11
C LYS A 248 -14.28 9.27 11.71
N ALA A 249 -13.65 10.18 10.94
CA ALA A 249 -13.24 11.48 11.43
C ALA A 249 -13.33 12.54 10.33
N GLN A 250 -13.57 13.80 10.73
CA GLN A 250 -13.45 14.93 9.82
C GLN A 250 -11.98 15.17 9.49
N ILE A 251 -11.66 15.24 8.19
CA ILE A 251 -10.29 15.51 7.73
C ILE A 251 -10.16 17.01 7.41
N ILE A 252 -9.12 17.63 7.94
CA ILE A 252 -8.71 19.00 7.63
C ILE A 252 -7.28 18.95 7.07
N TYR A 253 -7.10 19.46 5.86
CA TYR A 253 -5.78 19.63 5.25
C TYR A 253 -5.21 20.99 5.57
N VAL A 254 -3.98 21.02 6.03
CA VAL A 254 -3.14 22.23 6.12
C VAL A 254 -2.14 22.17 4.98
N CYS A 255 -2.43 22.86 3.89
CA CYS A 255 -1.66 22.91 2.66
C CYS A 255 -1.74 24.32 2.03
N GLU A 256 -1.08 24.53 0.90
CA GLU A 256 -1.15 25.82 0.18
C GLU A 256 -2.57 26.09 -0.36
N GLU A 257 -2.92 27.38 -0.46
CA GLU A 257 -4.25 27.82 -0.92
C GLU A 257 -4.59 27.34 -2.36
N LYS A 258 -3.57 27.14 -3.20
CA LYS A 258 -3.74 26.60 -4.56
C LYS A 258 -4.43 25.22 -4.59
N ASP A 259 -4.25 24.43 -3.55
CA ASP A 259 -4.75 23.04 -3.45
C ASP A 259 -6.13 22.95 -2.81
N ARG A 260 -6.65 24.07 -2.28
CA ARG A 260 -7.95 24.15 -1.59
C ARG A 260 -9.09 23.56 -2.40
N ALA A 261 -9.22 23.95 -3.66
CA ALA A 261 -10.30 23.48 -4.53
C ALA A 261 -10.27 21.95 -4.71
N THR A 262 -9.09 21.35 -4.81
CA THR A 262 -8.90 19.89 -4.91
C THR A 262 -9.31 19.19 -3.61
N VAL A 263 -8.87 19.71 -2.47
CA VAL A 263 -9.21 19.16 -1.14
C VAL A 263 -10.72 19.20 -0.90
N GLU A 264 -11.36 20.35 -1.18
CA GLU A 264 -12.81 20.52 -0.99
C GLU A 264 -13.63 19.66 -1.97
N ALA A 265 -13.18 19.51 -3.23
CA ALA A 265 -13.80 18.62 -4.21
C ALA A 265 -13.73 17.12 -3.82
N MET A 266 -12.79 16.76 -2.96
CA MET A 266 -12.67 15.43 -2.38
C MET A 266 -13.35 15.31 -0.99
N HIS A 267 -14.32 16.17 -0.67
CA HIS A 267 -15.12 16.18 0.56
C HIS A 267 -14.34 16.40 1.87
N MET A 268 -13.13 16.93 1.77
CA MET A 268 -12.32 17.28 2.94
C MET A 268 -12.33 18.78 3.19
N LYS A 269 -11.91 19.23 4.36
CA LYS A 269 -11.77 20.65 4.70
C LYS A 269 -10.35 21.14 4.47
N TRP A 270 -10.26 22.41 4.06
CA TRP A 270 -9.01 23.15 3.96
C TRP A 270 -8.91 24.18 5.09
#